data_9030238b59da4703f1407b3fe2eac506
#
_entry.id   9030238b59da4703f1407b3fe2eac506
#
_cell.length_a   1.000
_cell.length_b   1.000
_cell.length_c   1.000
_cell.angle_alpha   90.00
_cell.angle_beta   90.00
_cell.angle_gamma   90.00
#
_symmetry.space_group_name_H-M   'P 1'
#
loop_
_entity.id
_entity.type
_entity.pdbx_description
1 polymer ?
#
loop_
_entity_poly.entity_id
_entity_poly.type
_entity_poly.pdbx_seq_one_letter_code
_entity_poly.pdbx_strand_id
1 'polypeptide(L)'
;MKKTIYTLFSLAAIAAAAFSQSITETDWGKTKDGTPVKLFTMKNDKGLTVKITNFGGRIVQILAPDRNGQFGDVVLGFDSLSRYDSPDHSYFGALIGRYGNRISEGEFSIDGKTYNLPKNDGGVNHIHGGKIGFDSRVWDAEGSANSKCATLKLNLVSPDGEQGYPGTLKVAVTYTLDNSNNLTINYKATTDKPTICNLTNHSYFNLAGEGKGSVANHELTINADKFTPVSKKFLIPTGGLKDVQGTPFDFRNPRQVGSRIEFDDPQLKGAN
;
A
#
# COMPACT_ATOMS: atom_id res chain seq x y z
N MET A 1 54.84 -19.94 -48.87
CA MET A 1 54.60 -19.98 -47.39
C MET A 1 53.36 -19.17 -47.07
N LYS A 2 52.24 -19.87 -46.80
CA LYS A 2 50.97 -19.22 -46.43
C LYS A 2 50.93 -19.13 -44.88
N LYS A 3 50.82 -17.91 -44.32
CA LYS A 3 50.66 -17.68 -42.90
C LYS A 3 49.20 -17.69 -42.59
N THR A 4 48.73 -18.69 -41.81
CA THR A 4 47.39 -18.78 -41.27
C THR A 4 47.33 -17.96 -39.96
N ILE A 5 46.49 -16.90 -39.96
CA ILE A 5 46.26 -16.07 -38.79
C ILE A 5 45.07 -16.68 -38.05
N TYR A 6 45.29 -17.18 -36.85
CA TYR A 6 44.22 -17.61 -35.92
C TYR A 6 43.77 -16.39 -35.10
N THR A 7 42.52 -15.94 -35.34
CA THR A 7 41.89 -14.93 -34.51
C THR A 7 41.23 -15.62 -33.32
N LEU A 8 41.77 -15.44 -32.12
CA LEU A 8 41.13 -15.87 -30.88
C LEU A 8 39.99 -14.91 -30.56
N PHE A 9 38.74 -15.40 -30.65
CA PHE A 9 37.60 -14.73 -30.05
C PHE A 9 37.54 -15.08 -28.56
N SER A 10 37.90 -14.14 -27.69
CA SER A 10 37.66 -14.25 -26.27
C SER A 10 36.17 -13.99 -25.99
N LEU A 11 35.41 -15.04 -25.68
CA LEU A 11 34.06 -14.91 -25.12
C LEU A 11 34.20 -14.39 -23.68
N ALA A 12 33.94 -13.12 -23.45
CA ALA A 12 33.76 -12.58 -22.13
C ALA A 12 32.42 -13.09 -21.59
N ALA A 13 32.43 -14.10 -20.75
CA ALA A 13 31.28 -14.52 -19.98
C ALA A 13 30.95 -13.43 -18.96
N ILE A 14 29.92 -12.64 -19.22
CA ILE A 14 29.32 -11.76 -18.22
C ILE A 14 28.64 -12.68 -17.20
N ALA A 15 29.25 -12.88 -16.04
CA ALA A 15 28.62 -13.54 -14.91
C ALA A 15 27.46 -12.65 -14.45
N ALA A 16 26.24 -13.02 -14.77
CA ALA A 16 25.06 -12.43 -14.18
C ALA A 16 25.13 -12.68 -12.68
N ALA A 17 25.18 -11.65 -11.86
CA ALA A 17 25.10 -11.77 -10.42
C ALA A 17 23.75 -12.40 -10.08
N ALA A 18 23.78 -13.64 -9.61
CA ALA A 18 22.58 -14.32 -9.14
C ALA A 18 22.12 -13.66 -7.83
N PHE A 19 20.96 -13.04 -7.84
CA PHE A 19 20.32 -12.58 -6.63
C PHE A 19 19.82 -13.80 -5.85
N SER A 20 20.07 -13.85 -4.56
CA SER A 20 19.42 -14.84 -3.67
C SER A 20 18.22 -14.22 -3.01
N GLN A 21 17.18 -15.03 -2.83
CA GLN A 21 16.01 -14.64 -2.05
C GLN A 21 16.42 -14.33 -0.61
N SER A 22 16.02 -13.17 -0.10
CA SER A 22 16.42 -12.74 1.24
C SER A 22 15.43 -11.76 1.85
N ILE A 23 15.46 -11.70 3.18
CA ILE A 23 14.93 -10.60 3.95
C ILE A 23 15.99 -10.20 4.98
N THR A 24 16.24 -8.91 5.09
CA THR A 24 17.15 -8.33 6.07
C THR A 24 16.43 -7.27 6.87
N GLU A 25 16.82 -7.15 8.14
CA GLU A 25 16.30 -6.17 9.08
C GLU A 25 17.40 -5.16 9.42
N THR A 26 17.04 -3.88 9.49
CA THR A 26 17.93 -2.80 9.92
C THR A 26 17.20 -1.87 10.88
N ASP A 27 17.95 -1.26 11.80
CA ASP A 27 17.43 -0.20 12.65
C ASP A 27 17.06 1.01 11.78
N TRP A 28 15.85 1.56 12.01
CA TRP A 28 15.35 2.71 11.26
C TRP A 28 15.01 3.91 12.14
N GLY A 29 15.45 3.90 13.38
CA GLY A 29 15.26 4.96 14.35
C GLY A 29 14.25 4.60 15.43
N LYS A 30 13.73 5.63 16.09
CA LYS A 30 12.71 5.53 17.14
C LYS A 30 11.59 6.53 16.88
N THR A 31 10.38 6.16 17.22
CA THR A 31 9.23 7.07 17.27
C THR A 31 9.45 8.17 18.30
N LYS A 32 8.61 9.20 18.30
CA LYS A 32 8.67 10.32 19.27
C LYS A 32 8.53 9.86 20.71
N ASP A 33 7.82 8.76 20.97
CA ASP A 33 7.70 8.14 22.29
C ASP A 33 8.85 7.20 22.65
N GLY A 34 9.86 7.07 21.76
CA GLY A 34 11.07 6.28 22.00
C GLY A 34 10.96 4.81 21.56
N THR A 35 9.86 4.36 20.98
CA THR A 35 9.68 2.99 20.51
C THR A 35 10.60 2.68 19.31
N PRO A 36 11.43 1.63 19.36
CA PRO A 36 12.32 1.27 18.25
C PRO A 36 11.53 0.87 17.00
N VAL A 37 12.01 1.33 15.85
CA VAL A 37 11.43 1.03 14.54
C VAL A 37 12.46 0.35 13.65
N LYS A 38 11.99 -0.62 12.86
CA LYS A 38 12.80 -1.43 11.95
C LYS A 38 12.37 -1.23 10.51
N LEU A 39 13.35 -1.35 9.60
CA LEU A 39 13.13 -1.42 8.16
C LEU A 39 13.52 -2.82 7.67
N PHE A 40 12.61 -3.49 7.00
CA PHE A 40 12.79 -4.80 6.40
C PHE A 40 13.00 -4.65 4.89
N THR A 41 14.05 -5.25 4.36
CA THR A 41 14.34 -5.29 2.92
C THR A 41 14.14 -6.72 2.44
N MET A 42 13.09 -6.96 1.68
CA MET A 42 12.78 -8.21 1.00
C MET A 42 13.34 -8.15 -0.42
N LYS A 43 14.00 -9.20 -0.88
CA LYS A 43 14.54 -9.29 -2.23
C LYS A 43 14.31 -10.68 -2.81
N ASN A 44 13.88 -10.78 -4.06
CA ASN A 44 13.75 -12.05 -4.76
C ASN A 44 14.97 -12.37 -5.64
N ASP A 45 14.99 -13.55 -6.25
CA ASP A 45 16.09 -14.03 -7.10
C ASP A 45 16.21 -13.27 -8.43
N LYS A 46 15.24 -12.43 -8.79
CA LYS A 46 15.25 -11.54 -9.97
C LYS A 46 15.66 -10.10 -9.64
N GLY A 47 15.93 -9.81 -8.36
CA GLY A 47 16.38 -8.50 -7.90
C GLY A 47 15.25 -7.52 -7.54
N LEU A 48 13.96 -7.88 -7.74
CA LEU A 48 12.86 -7.06 -7.25
C LEU A 48 13.02 -6.92 -5.74
N THR A 49 12.99 -5.67 -5.26
CA THR A 49 13.25 -5.33 -3.86
C THR A 49 12.09 -4.54 -3.30
N VAL A 50 11.61 -4.95 -2.12
CA VAL A 50 10.54 -4.26 -1.37
C VAL A 50 11.06 -3.90 0.01
N LYS A 51 10.97 -2.62 0.37
CA LYS A 51 11.28 -2.15 1.73
C LYS A 51 10.00 -1.85 2.49
N ILE A 52 9.88 -2.40 3.69
CA ILE A 52 8.71 -2.25 4.55
C ILE A 52 9.19 -1.92 5.96
N THR A 53 8.63 -0.87 6.56
CA THR A 53 8.85 -0.57 7.97
C THR A 53 7.75 -1.15 8.84
N ASN A 54 8.09 -1.55 10.06
CA ASN A 54 7.08 -1.96 11.05
C ASN A 54 6.31 -0.76 11.66
N PHE A 55 6.70 0.49 11.38
CA PHE A 55 5.89 1.66 11.71
C PHE A 55 4.76 1.81 10.69
N GLY A 56 3.55 1.50 11.10
CA GLY A 56 2.38 1.49 10.23
C GLY A 56 2.38 0.38 9.18
N GLY A 57 3.30 -0.59 9.25
CA GLY A 57 3.45 -1.66 8.26
C GLY A 57 3.64 -1.14 6.84
N ARG A 58 4.28 0.03 6.68
CA ARG A 58 4.33 0.80 5.43
C ARG A 58 5.28 0.20 4.41
N ILE A 59 4.82 0.05 3.18
CA ILE A 59 5.70 -0.11 2.03
C ILE A 59 6.38 1.24 1.78
N VAL A 60 7.70 1.27 1.97
CA VAL A 60 8.52 2.47 1.81
C VAL A 60 9.06 2.59 0.39
N GLN A 61 9.36 1.43 -0.24
CA GLN A 61 9.98 1.37 -1.56
C GLN A 61 9.64 0.07 -2.27
N ILE A 62 9.43 0.12 -3.59
CA ILE A 62 9.38 -1.04 -4.49
C ILE A 62 10.31 -0.76 -5.67
N LEU A 63 11.50 -1.36 -5.65
CA LEU A 63 12.42 -1.32 -6.79
C LEU A 63 12.04 -2.42 -7.76
N ALA A 64 11.36 -2.06 -8.83
CA ALA A 64 10.93 -2.96 -9.89
C ALA A 64 11.71 -2.72 -11.19
N PRO A 65 12.04 -3.78 -11.95
CA PRO A 65 12.72 -3.62 -13.23
C PRO A 65 11.75 -3.14 -14.32
N ASP A 66 12.21 -2.24 -15.16
CA ASP A 66 11.52 -1.89 -16.40
C ASP A 66 11.78 -2.95 -17.49
N ARG A 67 11.24 -2.72 -18.71
CA ARG A 67 11.44 -3.60 -19.87
C ARG A 67 12.90 -3.80 -20.31
N ASN A 68 13.79 -2.88 -19.89
CA ASN A 68 15.23 -2.91 -20.18
C ASN A 68 16.04 -3.50 -19.01
N GLY A 69 15.36 -3.95 -17.93
CA GLY A 69 16.00 -4.45 -16.73
C GLY A 69 16.54 -3.36 -15.80
N GLN A 70 16.20 -2.08 -16.03
CA GLN A 70 16.60 -0.98 -15.15
C GLN A 70 15.63 -0.90 -13.98
N PHE A 71 16.18 -0.91 -12.76
CA PHE A 71 15.36 -0.82 -11.54
C PHE A 71 15.00 0.62 -11.23
N GLY A 72 13.71 0.84 -10.92
CA GLY A 72 13.18 2.11 -10.45
C GLY A 72 12.23 1.92 -9.29
N ASP A 73 12.15 2.89 -8.38
CA ASP A 73 11.14 2.91 -7.34
C ASP A 73 9.79 3.31 -7.93
N VAL A 74 8.78 2.47 -7.76
CA VAL A 74 7.44 2.66 -8.37
C VAL A 74 6.37 3.05 -7.36
N VAL A 75 6.73 3.36 -6.11
CA VAL A 75 5.79 3.85 -5.09
C VAL A 75 6.28 5.15 -4.46
N LEU A 76 5.35 5.98 -4.00
CA LEU A 76 5.68 7.16 -3.22
C LEU A 76 6.01 6.76 -1.78
N GLY A 77 7.11 7.30 -1.26
CA GLY A 77 7.57 7.04 0.09
C GLY A 77 8.47 8.15 0.64
N PHE A 78 8.97 7.93 1.84
CA PHE A 78 9.98 8.77 2.46
C PHE A 78 11.17 7.92 2.89
N ASP A 79 12.34 8.49 2.85
CA ASP A 79 13.61 7.85 3.20
C ASP A 79 13.91 7.80 4.70
N SER A 80 13.07 8.43 5.53
CA SER A 80 13.29 8.51 6.97
C SER A 80 12.00 8.37 7.79
N LEU A 81 12.12 7.75 8.97
CA LEU A 81 11.02 7.60 9.92
C LEU A 81 10.42 8.94 10.34
N SER A 82 11.24 9.96 10.54
CA SER A 82 10.81 11.27 11.03
C SER A 82 9.77 11.95 10.14
N ARG A 83 9.79 11.65 8.84
CA ARG A 83 8.78 12.16 7.89
C ARG A 83 7.46 11.42 7.97
N TYR A 84 7.46 10.15 8.38
CA TYR A 84 6.24 9.38 8.64
C TYR A 84 5.67 9.62 10.03
N ASP A 85 6.53 9.81 11.05
CA ASP A 85 6.15 10.14 12.43
C ASP A 85 6.00 11.66 12.61
N SER A 86 5.17 12.27 11.76
CA SER A 86 4.91 13.73 11.71
C SER A 86 3.40 13.98 11.76
N PRO A 87 2.94 15.12 12.35
CA PRO A 87 1.52 15.50 12.33
C PRO A 87 0.93 15.60 10.92
N ASP A 88 1.77 15.99 9.96
CA ASP A 88 1.38 16.14 8.55
C ASP A 88 1.77 14.91 7.73
N HIS A 89 1.86 13.73 8.37
CA HIS A 89 2.21 12.50 7.69
C HIS A 89 1.17 12.13 6.62
N SER A 90 1.67 11.68 5.49
CA SER A 90 0.83 11.07 4.46
C SER A 90 0.59 9.59 4.76
N TYR A 91 -0.46 9.02 4.20
CA TYR A 91 -0.73 7.57 4.31
C TYR A 91 0.13 6.72 3.36
N PHE A 92 1.23 7.25 2.79
CA PHE A 92 2.07 6.52 1.83
C PHE A 92 2.45 5.14 2.34
N GLY A 93 2.05 4.11 1.57
CA GLY A 93 2.36 2.71 1.82
C GLY A 93 1.74 2.08 3.06
N ALA A 94 0.96 2.82 3.87
CA ALA A 94 0.49 2.40 5.18
C ALA A 94 -0.52 1.25 5.16
N LEU A 95 -0.48 0.41 6.19
CA LEU A 95 -1.60 -0.44 6.56
C LEU A 95 -2.67 0.41 7.25
N ILE A 96 -3.88 0.37 6.72
CA ILE A 96 -5.00 1.14 7.20
C ILE A 96 -5.97 0.24 7.97
N GLY A 97 -6.39 0.68 9.14
CA GLY A 97 -7.34 0.00 10.01
C GLY A 97 -7.62 0.83 11.27
N ARG A 98 -8.70 0.47 12.05
CA ARG A 98 -9.55 -0.71 11.81
C ARG A 98 -10.41 -0.62 10.56
N TYR A 99 -10.77 0.60 10.09
CA TYR A 99 -11.68 0.81 8.97
C TYR A 99 -11.07 1.79 7.96
N GLY A 100 -10.75 1.30 6.78
CA GLY A 100 -10.23 2.09 5.66
C GLY A 100 -11.33 2.93 5.03
N ASN A 101 -10.97 4.16 4.64
CA ASN A 101 -11.86 5.19 4.15
C ASN A 101 -12.84 5.70 5.23
N ARG A 102 -13.96 6.32 4.86
CA ARG A 102 -14.80 7.14 5.70
C ARG A 102 -15.94 6.38 6.36
N ILE A 103 -16.23 6.76 7.61
CA ILE A 103 -17.48 6.46 8.31
C ILE A 103 -18.20 7.78 8.52
N SER A 104 -19.40 7.90 7.94
CA SER A 104 -20.21 9.11 8.01
C SER A 104 -20.47 9.54 9.46
N GLU A 105 -20.27 10.82 9.73
CA GLU A 105 -20.50 11.42 11.05
C GLU A 105 -19.72 10.76 12.21
N GLY A 106 -18.76 9.88 11.88
CA GLY A 106 -18.02 9.11 12.86
C GLY A 106 -18.89 8.18 13.70
N GLU A 107 -19.99 7.67 13.13
CA GLU A 107 -20.97 6.86 13.87
C GLU A 107 -21.35 5.60 13.10
N PHE A 108 -21.53 4.49 13.83
CA PHE A 108 -22.11 3.26 13.31
C PHE A 108 -22.85 2.50 14.42
N SER A 109 -23.75 1.58 14.05
CA SER A 109 -24.50 0.76 15.00
C SER A 109 -24.29 -0.72 14.73
N ILE A 110 -24.13 -1.52 15.80
CA ILE A 110 -24.10 -2.98 15.77
C ILE A 110 -25.06 -3.46 16.88
N ASP A 111 -25.95 -4.38 16.53
CA ASP A 111 -26.91 -5.00 17.46
C ASP A 111 -27.70 -3.97 18.29
N GLY A 112 -28.13 -2.87 17.65
CA GLY A 112 -28.91 -1.80 18.28
C GLY A 112 -28.08 -0.85 19.17
N LYS A 113 -26.78 -1.08 19.34
CA LYS A 113 -25.88 -0.18 20.08
C LYS A 113 -25.12 0.72 19.15
N THR A 114 -25.18 2.03 19.38
CA THR A 114 -24.44 3.03 18.63
C THR A 114 -23.04 3.26 19.22
N TYR A 115 -22.06 3.37 18.34
CA TYR A 115 -20.67 3.65 18.63
C TYR A 115 -20.24 4.95 17.96
N ASN A 116 -19.60 5.83 18.73
CA ASN A 116 -19.09 7.11 18.28
C ASN A 116 -17.56 7.06 18.16
N LEU A 117 -17.05 7.48 17.03
CA LEU A 117 -15.63 7.49 16.69
C LEU A 117 -15.10 8.93 16.60
N PRO A 118 -13.80 9.16 16.78
CA PRO A 118 -13.19 10.46 16.55
C PRO A 118 -13.45 10.96 15.12
N LYS A 119 -13.86 12.21 14.99
CA LYS A 119 -14.11 12.88 13.71
C LYS A 119 -12.82 13.55 13.23
N ASN A 120 -11.96 12.77 12.60
CA ASN A 120 -10.63 13.20 12.14
C ASN A 120 -10.59 13.64 10.66
N ASP A 121 -11.75 13.62 9.98
CA ASP A 121 -11.89 14.11 8.60
C ASP A 121 -12.84 15.30 8.57
N GLY A 122 -12.27 16.51 8.45
CA GLY A 122 -13.02 17.77 8.43
C GLY A 122 -13.87 18.05 9.67
N GLY A 123 -13.62 17.39 10.80
CA GLY A 123 -14.44 17.51 12.01
C GLY A 123 -15.82 16.87 11.91
N VAL A 124 -16.13 16.20 10.81
CA VAL A 124 -17.46 15.62 10.50
C VAL A 124 -17.39 14.11 10.46
N ASN A 125 -16.48 13.54 9.67
CA ASN A 125 -16.38 12.11 9.47
C ASN A 125 -15.20 11.50 10.24
N HIS A 126 -15.27 10.19 10.40
CA HIS A 126 -14.11 9.38 10.78
C HIS A 126 -13.45 8.84 9.52
N ILE A 127 -12.12 8.82 9.46
CA ILE A 127 -11.35 8.28 8.32
C ILE A 127 -10.16 7.46 8.79
N HIS A 128 -9.89 6.37 8.08
CA HIS A 128 -8.67 5.55 8.18
C HIS A 128 -8.31 5.06 9.59
N GLY A 129 -9.34 4.77 10.42
CA GLY A 129 -9.12 4.20 11.75
C GLY A 129 -8.95 5.25 12.86
N GLY A 130 -9.05 6.55 12.54
CA GLY A 130 -9.07 7.63 13.54
C GLY A 130 -7.78 8.43 13.65
N LYS A 131 -7.64 9.15 14.75
CA LYS A 131 -6.48 10.03 14.99
C LYS A 131 -5.17 9.27 15.19
N ILE A 132 -5.26 8.05 15.71
CA ILE A 132 -4.15 7.12 15.90
C ILE A 132 -4.60 5.79 15.31
N GLY A 133 -4.54 5.69 13.98
CA GLY A 133 -4.88 4.49 13.23
C GLY A 133 -3.72 3.48 13.19
N PHE A 134 -3.89 2.41 12.47
CA PHE A 134 -2.88 1.36 12.30
C PHE A 134 -1.61 1.84 11.62
N ASP A 135 -1.73 2.87 10.79
CA ASP A 135 -0.63 3.57 10.12
C ASP A 135 0.34 4.27 11.08
N SER A 136 -0.10 4.60 12.30
CA SER A 136 0.68 5.32 13.33
C SER A 136 1.14 4.40 14.48
N ARG A 137 1.03 3.07 14.29
CA ARG A 137 1.42 2.08 15.32
C ARG A 137 2.68 1.34 14.88
N VAL A 138 3.51 0.98 15.87
CA VAL A 138 4.61 0.04 15.65
C VAL A 138 4.05 -1.38 15.78
N TRP A 139 4.25 -2.20 14.74
CA TRP A 139 3.79 -3.58 14.68
C TRP A 139 4.90 -4.53 15.11
N ASP A 140 4.53 -5.62 15.76
CA ASP A 140 5.45 -6.74 15.97
C ASP A 140 5.75 -7.38 14.62
N ALA A 141 7.04 -7.56 14.29
CA ALA A 141 7.46 -7.96 12.97
C ALA A 141 8.37 -9.20 13.01
N GLU A 142 8.13 -10.15 12.11
CA GLU A 142 8.94 -11.35 11.92
C GLU A 142 9.21 -11.58 10.44
N GLY A 143 10.50 -11.59 10.06
CA GLY A 143 10.96 -11.83 8.70
C GLY A 143 11.50 -13.24 8.52
N SER A 144 11.17 -13.88 7.40
CA SER A 144 11.72 -15.18 7.01
C SER A 144 11.88 -15.28 5.49
N ALA A 145 12.84 -16.10 5.03
CA ALA A 145 13.02 -16.38 3.60
C ALA A 145 13.36 -17.86 3.39
N ASN A 146 12.92 -18.37 2.25
CA ASN A 146 13.27 -19.71 1.76
C ASN A 146 13.52 -19.63 0.24
N SER A 147 13.77 -20.75 -0.44
CA SER A 147 14.05 -20.77 -1.88
C SER A 147 12.90 -20.32 -2.79
N LYS A 148 11.67 -20.11 -2.27
CA LYS A 148 10.49 -19.75 -3.04
C LYS A 148 10.02 -18.32 -2.80
N CYS A 149 10.13 -17.83 -1.56
CA CYS A 149 9.62 -16.52 -1.18
C CYS A 149 10.34 -15.91 0.03
N ALA A 150 10.41 -14.59 0.09
CA ALA A 150 10.65 -13.82 1.30
C ALA A 150 9.31 -13.43 1.91
N THR A 151 9.19 -13.50 3.23
CA THR A 151 7.95 -13.25 3.96
C THR A 151 8.22 -12.32 5.14
N LEU A 152 7.37 -11.30 5.29
CA LEU A 152 7.33 -10.44 6.47
C LEU A 152 5.93 -10.55 7.09
N LYS A 153 5.86 -11.03 8.32
CA LYS A 153 4.63 -11.09 9.11
C LYS A 153 4.61 -9.95 10.11
N LEU A 154 3.54 -9.18 10.11
CA LEU A 154 3.29 -8.08 11.03
C LEU A 154 2.06 -8.41 11.88
N ASN A 155 2.16 -8.23 13.20
CA ASN A 155 1.06 -8.47 14.13
C ASN A 155 0.77 -7.19 14.92
N LEU A 156 -0.53 -6.92 15.14
CA LEU A 156 -1.00 -5.82 15.95
C LEU A 156 -2.20 -6.26 16.78
N VAL A 157 -2.23 -5.83 18.04
CA VAL A 157 -3.41 -5.92 18.89
C VAL A 157 -3.97 -4.51 19.08
N SER A 158 -5.20 -4.32 18.63
CA SER A 158 -5.98 -3.12 18.84
C SER A 158 -6.98 -3.39 19.98
N PRO A 159 -6.83 -2.79 21.17
CA PRO A 159 -7.63 -3.11 22.35
C PRO A 159 -9.09 -2.66 22.19
N ASP A 160 -9.97 -3.26 23.00
CA ASP A 160 -11.39 -2.84 23.09
C ASP A 160 -11.49 -1.35 23.42
N GLY A 161 -12.29 -0.60 22.67
CA GLY A 161 -12.47 0.84 22.82
C GLY A 161 -11.41 1.71 22.11
N GLU A 162 -10.37 1.13 21.51
CA GLU A 162 -9.39 1.94 20.75
C GLU A 162 -10.10 2.72 19.64
N GLN A 163 -9.89 4.05 19.60
CA GLN A 163 -10.57 4.99 18.69
C GLN A 163 -12.12 4.84 18.70
N GLY A 164 -12.71 4.33 19.79
CA GLY A 164 -14.16 4.14 19.92
C GLY A 164 -14.69 2.81 19.36
N TYR A 165 -13.87 1.98 18.77
CA TYR A 165 -14.30 0.69 18.22
C TYR A 165 -14.47 -0.38 19.32
N PRO A 166 -15.57 -1.18 19.27
CA PRO A 166 -15.75 -2.27 20.23
C PRO A 166 -14.87 -3.49 19.92
N GLY A 167 -14.58 -4.26 20.94
CA GLY A 167 -13.85 -5.52 20.89
C GLY A 167 -12.35 -5.37 20.71
N THR A 168 -11.61 -6.35 21.24
CA THR A 168 -10.18 -6.50 20.99
C THR A 168 -9.97 -7.11 19.61
N LEU A 169 -9.34 -6.38 18.68
CA LEU A 169 -9.05 -6.86 17.34
C LEU A 169 -7.57 -7.27 17.27
N LYS A 170 -7.31 -8.55 16.98
CA LYS A 170 -5.97 -9.06 16.66
C LYS A 170 -5.82 -9.15 15.17
N VAL A 171 -4.81 -8.47 14.63
CA VAL A 171 -4.55 -8.41 13.18
C VAL A 171 -3.18 -8.98 12.88
N ALA A 172 -3.10 -9.85 11.88
CA ALA A 172 -1.87 -10.30 11.27
C ALA A 172 -1.90 -9.93 9.78
N VAL A 173 -0.85 -9.24 9.31
CA VAL A 173 -0.65 -8.95 7.91
C VAL A 173 0.63 -9.63 7.45
N THR A 174 0.55 -10.36 6.33
CA THR A 174 1.70 -11.08 5.78
C THR A 174 1.99 -10.56 4.38
N TYR A 175 3.17 -9.97 4.22
CA TYR A 175 3.74 -9.63 2.93
C TYR A 175 4.57 -10.81 2.43
N THR A 176 4.35 -11.24 1.20
CA THR A 176 5.10 -12.32 0.56
C THR A 176 5.60 -11.86 -0.80
N LEU A 177 6.91 -11.87 -1.00
CA LEU A 177 7.56 -11.60 -2.27
C LEU A 177 8.09 -12.91 -2.84
N ASP A 178 7.57 -13.34 -4.00
CA ASP A 178 7.99 -14.57 -4.65
C ASP A 178 8.95 -14.33 -5.84
N ASN A 179 9.46 -15.43 -6.41
CA ASN A 179 10.35 -15.41 -7.57
C ASN A 179 9.64 -15.17 -8.91
N SER A 180 8.31 -14.99 -8.91
CA SER A 180 7.54 -14.56 -10.07
C SER A 180 7.29 -13.06 -10.10
N ASN A 181 7.95 -12.30 -9.18
CA ASN A 181 7.75 -10.87 -8.96
C ASN A 181 6.35 -10.50 -8.42
N ASN A 182 5.66 -11.43 -7.76
CA ASN A 182 4.41 -11.13 -7.07
C ASN A 182 4.73 -10.64 -5.65
N LEU A 183 4.17 -9.49 -5.28
CA LEU A 183 4.05 -9.04 -3.90
C LEU A 183 2.61 -9.26 -3.43
N THR A 184 2.42 -10.26 -2.56
CA THR A 184 1.11 -10.58 -1.99
C THR A 184 0.99 -9.97 -0.60
N ILE A 185 -0.18 -9.38 -0.31
CA ILE A 185 -0.53 -8.87 1.03
C ILE A 185 -1.74 -9.65 1.53
N ASN A 186 -1.54 -10.47 2.55
CA ASN A 186 -2.62 -11.26 3.16
C ASN A 186 -2.98 -10.68 4.53
N TYR A 187 -4.28 -10.51 4.77
CA TYR A 187 -4.83 -9.97 6.01
C TYR A 187 -5.62 -11.05 6.74
N LYS A 188 -5.35 -11.19 8.05
CA LYS A 188 -6.13 -12.02 8.96
C LYS A 188 -6.48 -11.22 10.21
N ALA A 189 -7.76 -11.18 10.54
CA ALA A 189 -8.23 -10.51 11.76
C ALA A 189 -9.14 -11.42 12.56
N THR A 190 -9.05 -11.34 13.90
CA THR A 190 -9.95 -12.02 14.85
C THR A 190 -10.34 -11.06 15.96
N THR A 191 -11.54 -11.19 16.49
CA THR A 191 -12.05 -10.32 17.55
C THR A 191 -12.82 -11.12 18.60
N ASP A 192 -12.91 -10.57 19.81
CA ASP A 192 -13.67 -11.13 20.94
C ASP A 192 -15.11 -10.57 21.05
N LYS A 193 -15.45 -9.52 20.25
CA LYS A 193 -16.80 -8.93 20.20
C LYS A 193 -17.14 -8.52 18.76
N PRO A 194 -18.43 -8.39 18.41
CA PRO A 194 -18.82 -7.78 17.14
C PRO A 194 -18.19 -6.40 16.95
N THR A 195 -17.53 -6.20 15.79
CA THR A 195 -16.89 -4.94 15.42
C THR A 195 -16.90 -4.80 13.91
N ILE A 196 -16.64 -3.58 13.42
CA ILE A 196 -16.42 -3.35 11.98
C ILE A 196 -14.93 -3.43 11.67
N CYS A 197 -14.59 -4.04 10.52
CA CYS A 197 -13.22 -4.21 10.08
C CYS A 197 -13.14 -4.10 8.55
N ASN A 198 -12.32 -3.17 8.06
CA ASN A 198 -12.05 -2.97 6.64
C ASN A 198 -10.58 -2.55 6.47
N LEU A 199 -9.71 -3.53 6.23
CA LEU A 199 -8.26 -3.34 6.16
C LEU A 199 -7.83 -3.11 4.72
N THR A 200 -6.83 -2.24 4.51
CA THR A 200 -6.23 -2.00 3.20
C THR A 200 -4.78 -1.56 3.32
N ASN A 201 -4.07 -1.51 2.18
CA ASN A 201 -2.77 -0.87 2.03
C ASN A 201 -2.95 0.41 1.20
N HIS A 202 -2.26 1.49 1.60
CA HIS A 202 -2.42 2.82 1.02
C HIS A 202 -1.21 3.23 0.16
N SER A 203 -0.63 2.31 -0.60
CA SER A 203 0.45 2.65 -1.53
C SER A 203 -0.05 3.52 -2.68
N TYR A 204 0.77 4.50 -3.07
CA TYR A 204 0.57 5.32 -4.25
C TYR A 204 1.62 4.92 -5.29
N PHE A 205 1.17 4.49 -6.47
CA PHE A 205 2.02 3.99 -7.52
C PHE A 205 2.31 5.04 -8.60
N ASN A 206 3.57 5.10 -9.05
CA ASN A 206 3.98 5.77 -10.25
C ASN A 206 4.95 4.87 -11.04
N LEU A 207 4.47 4.23 -12.09
CA LEU A 207 5.26 3.30 -12.89
C LEU A 207 6.37 3.99 -13.72
N ALA A 208 6.34 5.32 -13.84
CA ALA A 208 7.44 6.10 -14.43
C ALA A 208 8.58 6.32 -13.43
N GLY A 209 8.36 6.02 -12.16
CA GLY A 209 9.28 6.18 -11.05
C GLY A 209 8.82 7.24 -10.05
N GLU A 210 9.20 7.07 -8.79
CA GLU A 210 8.93 8.01 -7.72
C GLU A 210 9.42 9.42 -8.11
N GLY A 211 8.56 10.43 -7.93
CA GLY A 211 8.88 11.83 -8.25
C GLY A 211 9.04 12.14 -9.75
N LYS A 212 8.83 11.18 -10.65
CA LYS A 212 9.02 11.35 -12.09
C LYS A 212 7.73 11.66 -12.82
N GLY A 213 7.35 12.93 -12.87
CA GLY A 213 6.22 13.42 -13.66
C GLY A 213 4.85 12.96 -13.16
N SER A 214 3.87 12.98 -14.07
CA SER A 214 2.46 12.70 -13.78
C SER A 214 2.09 11.24 -14.08
N VAL A 215 1.17 10.68 -13.30
CA VAL A 215 0.53 9.38 -13.56
C VAL A 215 -0.54 9.44 -14.65
N ALA A 216 -0.82 10.62 -15.21
CA ALA A 216 -1.88 10.83 -16.21
C ALA A 216 -1.74 9.93 -17.45
N ASN A 217 -0.50 9.59 -17.84
CA ASN A 217 -0.21 8.75 -19.00
C ASN A 217 -0.20 7.24 -18.70
N HIS A 218 -0.48 6.83 -17.44
CA HIS A 218 -0.63 5.42 -17.13
C HIS A 218 -1.89 4.86 -17.77
N GLU A 219 -1.77 3.70 -18.41
CA GLU A 219 -2.91 2.95 -18.89
C GLU A 219 -3.50 2.10 -17.77
N LEU A 220 -4.81 2.24 -17.56
CA LEU A 220 -5.56 1.52 -16.54
C LEU A 220 -6.64 0.68 -17.21
N THR A 221 -6.79 -0.55 -16.73
CA THR A 221 -7.92 -1.42 -17.04
C THR A 221 -8.55 -1.90 -15.75
N ILE A 222 -9.87 -1.77 -15.62
CA ILE A 222 -10.64 -2.24 -14.46
C ILE A 222 -11.75 -3.15 -14.97
N ASN A 223 -11.73 -4.41 -14.58
CA ASN A 223 -12.78 -5.38 -14.92
C ASN A 223 -14.00 -5.18 -14.00
N ALA A 224 -14.69 -4.04 -14.18
CA ALA A 224 -15.90 -3.72 -13.43
C ALA A 224 -16.88 -2.94 -14.30
N ASP A 225 -18.15 -3.37 -14.31
CA ASP A 225 -19.24 -2.70 -15.03
C ASP A 225 -19.87 -1.58 -14.23
N LYS A 226 -19.62 -1.51 -12.92
CA LYS A 226 -20.23 -0.53 -12.02
C LYS A 226 -19.19 0.07 -11.09
N PHE A 227 -19.49 1.27 -10.62
CA PHE A 227 -18.74 1.93 -9.56
C PHE A 227 -19.67 2.35 -8.42
N THR A 228 -19.08 2.63 -7.25
CA THR A 228 -19.79 3.12 -6.07
C THR A 228 -19.77 4.66 -6.09
N PRO A 229 -20.90 5.34 -6.36
CA PRO A 229 -20.95 6.79 -6.30
C PRO A 229 -20.87 7.28 -4.86
N VAL A 230 -20.25 8.45 -4.69
CA VAL A 230 -20.10 9.10 -3.38
C VAL A 230 -20.89 10.42 -3.32
N SER A 231 -21.24 10.85 -2.10
CA SER A 231 -21.86 12.15 -1.87
C SER A 231 -20.87 13.28 -2.18
N LYS A 232 -21.35 14.35 -2.84
CA LYS A 232 -20.52 15.48 -3.26
C LYS A 232 -19.79 16.17 -2.09
N LYS A 233 -20.46 16.30 -0.94
CA LYS A 233 -19.92 17.08 0.19
C LYS A 233 -18.94 16.32 1.05
N PHE A 234 -19.19 15.02 1.28
CA PHE A 234 -18.46 14.25 2.30
C PHE A 234 -17.77 13.01 1.74
N LEU A 235 -17.89 12.74 0.44
CA LEU A 235 -17.31 11.57 -0.22
C LEU A 235 -17.71 10.23 0.43
N ILE A 236 -18.93 10.18 0.98
CA ILE A 236 -19.51 8.97 1.57
C ILE A 236 -20.23 8.18 0.49
N PRO A 237 -20.02 6.86 0.40
CA PRO A 237 -20.76 5.99 -0.51
C PRO A 237 -22.28 6.16 -0.34
N THR A 238 -23.01 6.31 -1.46
CA THR A 238 -24.46 6.55 -1.43
C THR A 238 -25.30 5.28 -1.22
N GLY A 239 -24.65 4.11 -1.13
CA GLY A 239 -25.31 2.80 -0.99
C GLY A 239 -25.75 2.17 -2.30
N GLY A 240 -25.69 2.91 -3.41
CA GLY A 240 -26.02 2.40 -4.74
C GLY A 240 -24.79 2.05 -5.57
N LEU A 241 -25.03 1.39 -6.72
CA LEU A 241 -24.03 1.17 -7.76
C LEU A 241 -24.52 1.82 -9.06
N LYS A 242 -23.61 2.48 -9.79
CA LYS A 242 -23.88 3.07 -11.11
C LYS A 242 -23.05 2.40 -12.19
N ASP A 243 -23.64 2.23 -13.38
CA ASP A 243 -22.92 1.70 -14.52
C ASP A 243 -21.78 2.65 -14.94
N VAL A 244 -20.63 2.08 -15.29
CA VAL A 244 -19.48 2.85 -15.78
C VAL A 244 -19.66 3.31 -17.21
N GLN A 245 -20.51 2.63 -17.99
CA GLN A 245 -20.74 2.92 -19.42
C GLN A 245 -21.16 4.37 -19.63
N GLY A 246 -20.48 5.05 -20.54
CA GLY A 246 -20.75 6.46 -20.85
C GLY A 246 -20.26 7.47 -19.81
N THR A 247 -19.56 7.02 -18.77
CA THR A 247 -18.99 7.89 -17.72
C THR A 247 -17.47 7.99 -17.84
N PRO A 248 -16.82 8.96 -17.16
CA PRO A 248 -15.36 9.04 -17.10
C PRO A 248 -14.71 7.84 -16.38
N PHE A 249 -15.47 7.04 -15.62
CA PHE A 249 -15.01 5.88 -14.85
C PHE A 249 -15.00 4.56 -15.65
N ASP A 250 -15.32 4.58 -16.94
CA ASP A 250 -15.29 3.38 -17.79
C ASP A 250 -13.86 3.03 -18.21
N PHE A 251 -13.22 2.16 -17.42
CA PHE A 251 -11.89 1.59 -17.63
C PHE A 251 -11.94 0.11 -18.01
N ARG A 252 -13.04 -0.40 -18.55
CA ARG A 252 -13.14 -1.81 -18.99
C ARG A 252 -12.21 -2.15 -20.15
N ASN A 253 -11.82 -1.15 -20.94
CA ASN A 253 -10.75 -1.24 -21.92
C ASN A 253 -9.56 -0.38 -21.52
N PRO A 254 -8.31 -0.70 -21.93
CA PRO A 254 -7.12 0.07 -21.63
C PRO A 254 -7.31 1.57 -21.93
N ARG A 255 -7.04 2.44 -20.96
CA ARG A 255 -7.23 3.88 -21.09
C ARG A 255 -6.29 4.63 -20.19
N GLN A 256 -5.74 5.74 -20.70
CA GLN A 256 -4.93 6.64 -19.89
C GLN A 256 -5.75 7.27 -18.76
N VAL A 257 -5.20 7.27 -17.55
CA VAL A 257 -5.82 7.84 -16.34
C VAL A 257 -6.22 9.31 -16.57
N GLY A 258 -5.31 10.11 -17.14
CA GLY A 258 -5.53 11.54 -17.38
C GLY A 258 -6.51 11.87 -18.50
N SER A 259 -6.87 10.90 -19.35
CA SER A 259 -7.68 11.20 -20.56
C SER A 259 -9.07 11.74 -20.29
N ARG A 260 -9.59 11.57 -19.09
CA ARG A 260 -10.94 12.00 -18.70
C ARG A 260 -11.00 12.74 -17.36
N ILE A 261 -9.86 13.06 -16.76
CA ILE A 261 -9.80 13.69 -15.44
C ILE A 261 -10.44 15.09 -15.42
N GLU A 262 -10.44 15.77 -16.58
CA GLU A 262 -11.03 17.11 -16.77
C GLU A 262 -12.52 17.06 -17.19
N PHE A 263 -13.15 15.89 -17.24
CA PHE A 263 -14.56 15.81 -17.62
C PHE A 263 -15.45 16.51 -16.60
N ASP A 264 -16.51 17.15 -17.10
CA ASP A 264 -17.53 17.78 -16.25
C ASP A 264 -18.45 16.72 -15.62
N ASP A 265 -17.92 15.98 -14.67
CA ASP A 265 -18.64 14.94 -13.94
C ASP A 265 -18.64 15.27 -12.43
N PRO A 266 -19.82 15.27 -11.77
CA PRO A 266 -19.93 15.61 -10.35
C PRO A 266 -19.11 14.69 -9.42
N GLN A 267 -18.87 13.42 -9.83
CA GLN A 267 -18.11 12.47 -9.02
C GLN A 267 -16.59 12.75 -9.10
N LEU A 268 -16.09 13.21 -10.26
CA LEU A 268 -14.70 13.67 -10.40
C LEU A 268 -14.46 14.95 -9.60
N LYS A 269 -15.36 15.94 -9.74
CA LYS A 269 -15.25 17.24 -9.03
C LYS A 269 -15.40 17.13 -7.51
N GLY A 270 -16.03 16.08 -7.02
CA GLY A 270 -16.16 15.82 -5.60
C GLY A 270 -14.91 15.19 -4.96
N ALA A 271 -14.02 14.64 -5.79
CA ALA A 271 -12.81 13.95 -5.32
C ALA A 271 -11.57 14.87 -5.26
N ASN A 272 -11.66 16.11 -5.74
CA ASN A 272 -10.59 17.12 -5.75
C ASN A 272 -10.71 18.07 -4.57
#